data_b4edb27f6214239a3df7f8c2fed83023
#
_entry.id   b4edb27f6214239a3df7f8c2fed83023
#
_cell.length_a   1.000
_cell.length_b   1.000
_cell.length_c   1.000
_cell.angle_alpha   90.00
_cell.angle_beta   90.00
_cell.angle_gamma   90.00
#
_symmetry.space_group_name_H-M   'P 1'
#
loop_
_entity.id
_entity.type
_entity.pdbx_description
1 polymer ?
#
loop_
_entity_poly.entity_id
_entity_poly.type
_entity_poly.pdbx_seq_one_letter_code
_entity_poly.pdbx_strand_id
1 'polypeptide(L)'
;MRVTVLGRLGVTTADGHTLPLDGLPRRARQVLCVLAARYDRPQSKDALADAVWGEDLPGNHVAALEHYVSLIRRTLQPGRPTSESFIVTRAGGYVFTTQRAGLDLAELRAAARAADEHPAGAADRLRLRQRIVELAVDLPFGDDEYAEWAAAPRAEVRQALLVALSELAADAVAADPARSLRLAADAVALDPYAEPPYQLAMRAAAALGRTDDALRWYDRCQHALTDELGVPPSAETAALRADIVARRGQAAAAPTPAP
;
A
#
# COMPACT_ATOMS: atom_id res chain seq x y z
N MET A 1 21.22 8.46 0.51
CA MET A 1 20.85 7.02 0.53
C MET A 1 19.36 6.91 0.73
N ARG A 2 18.71 5.96 0.05
CA ARG A 2 17.29 5.65 0.18
C ARG A 2 17.13 4.14 0.33
N VAL A 3 16.32 3.73 1.29
CA VAL A 3 15.89 2.34 1.48
C VAL A 3 14.45 2.22 1.00
N THR A 4 14.16 1.20 0.21
CA THR A 4 12.82 0.86 -0.26
C THR A 4 12.41 -0.47 0.32
N VAL A 5 11.19 -0.53 0.81
CA VAL A 5 10.57 -1.73 1.40
C VAL A 5 9.16 -1.97 0.86
N LEU A 6 8.62 -1.02 0.08
CA LEU A 6 7.36 -1.20 -0.65
C LEU A 6 7.64 -2.11 -1.84
N GLY A 7 7.25 -3.38 -1.72
CA GLY A 7 7.71 -4.48 -2.53
C GLY A 7 8.91 -5.19 -1.91
N ARG A 8 9.92 -5.46 -2.71
CA ARG A 8 11.17 -6.09 -2.26
C ARG A 8 12.11 -5.06 -1.63
N LEU A 9 12.94 -5.53 -0.69
CA LEU A 9 13.98 -4.69 -0.11
C LEU A 9 14.95 -4.20 -1.17
N GLY A 10 15.14 -2.89 -1.24
CA GLY A 10 16.10 -2.23 -2.11
C GLY A 10 16.85 -1.12 -1.37
N VAL A 11 18.06 -0.82 -1.84
CA VAL A 11 18.85 0.31 -1.32
C VAL A 11 19.50 1.03 -2.47
N THR A 12 19.33 2.36 -2.53
CA THR A 12 19.97 3.22 -3.52
C THR A 12 20.83 4.28 -2.84
N THR A 13 21.95 4.60 -3.43
CA THR A 13 22.83 5.68 -2.99
C THR A 13 22.24 7.05 -3.35
N ALA A 14 22.84 8.15 -2.88
CA ALA A 14 22.36 9.50 -3.17
C ALA A 14 22.46 9.88 -4.66
N ASP A 15 23.38 9.27 -5.38
CA ASP A 15 23.61 9.41 -6.82
C ASP A 15 22.79 8.43 -7.68
N GLY A 16 21.86 7.69 -7.04
CA GLY A 16 20.90 6.82 -7.73
C GLY A 16 21.37 5.40 -8.04
N HIS A 17 22.57 4.99 -7.63
CA HIS A 17 23.04 3.63 -7.87
C HIS A 17 22.37 2.64 -6.90
N THR A 18 21.85 1.54 -7.45
CA THR A 18 21.32 0.45 -6.65
C THR A 18 22.45 -0.38 -6.04
N LEU A 19 22.42 -0.58 -4.72
CA LEU A 19 23.39 -1.40 -4.03
C LEU A 19 22.97 -2.87 -4.09
N PRO A 20 23.89 -3.80 -4.44
CA PRO A 20 23.60 -5.22 -4.39
C PRO A 20 23.43 -5.67 -2.94
N LEU A 21 22.39 -6.44 -2.67
CA LEU A 21 22.10 -6.98 -1.34
C LEU A 21 22.52 -8.45 -1.17
N ASP A 22 23.12 -9.05 -2.20
CA ASP A 22 23.55 -10.45 -2.21
C ASP A 22 24.61 -10.75 -1.16
N GLY A 23 25.41 -9.74 -0.77
CA GLY A 23 26.37 -9.83 0.33
C GLY A 23 25.74 -9.82 1.72
N LEU A 24 24.44 -9.57 1.86
CA LEU A 24 23.71 -9.60 3.13
C LEU A 24 22.98 -10.94 3.30
N PRO A 25 23.27 -11.74 4.32
CA PRO A 25 22.48 -12.92 4.66
C PRO A 25 21.00 -12.58 4.86
N ARG A 26 20.11 -13.54 4.60
CA ARG A 26 18.67 -13.36 4.77
C ARG A 26 18.29 -12.74 6.12
N ARG A 27 18.88 -13.23 7.21
CA ARG A 27 18.60 -12.71 8.57
C ARG A 27 19.05 -11.25 8.74
N ALA A 28 20.16 -10.84 8.14
CA ALA A 28 20.58 -9.43 8.15
C ALA A 28 19.58 -8.55 7.37
N ARG A 29 19.08 -9.01 6.22
CA ARG A 29 18.03 -8.30 5.50
C ARG A 29 16.74 -8.20 6.30
N GLN A 30 16.34 -9.26 7.00
CA GLN A 30 15.18 -9.24 7.91
C GLN A 30 15.36 -8.24 9.05
N VAL A 31 16.53 -8.17 9.70
CA VAL A 31 16.83 -7.15 10.71
C VAL A 31 16.64 -5.75 10.15
N LEU A 32 17.13 -5.48 8.93
CA LEU A 32 16.94 -4.19 8.28
C LEU A 32 15.45 -3.90 8.01
N CYS A 33 14.69 -4.88 7.52
CA CYS A 33 13.26 -4.73 7.26
C CYS A 33 12.46 -4.47 8.54
N VAL A 34 12.73 -5.18 9.64
CA VAL A 34 12.06 -4.96 10.95
C VAL A 34 12.36 -3.55 11.46
N LEU A 35 13.62 -3.10 11.38
CA LEU A 35 14.01 -1.75 11.78
C LEU A 35 13.34 -0.68 10.89
N ALA A 36 13.24 -0.92 9.58
CA ALA A 36 12.54 -0.04 8.64
C ALA A 36 11.02 0.00 8.90
N ALA A 37 10.39 -1.13 9.20
CA ALA A 37 8.97 -1.20 9.56
C ALA A 37 8.62 -0.33 10.78
N ARG A 38 9.57 -0.27 11.74
CA ARG A 38 9.46 0.42 13.03
C ARG A 38 10.37 1.66 13.13
N TYR A 39 10.66 2.31 12.00
CA TYR A 39 11.59 3.44 11.90
C TYR A 39 11.33 4.52 12.97
N ASP A 40 12.38 5.26 13.31
CA ASP A 40 12.42 6.33 14.33
C ASP A 40 11.95 5.89 15.74
N ARG A 41 11.80 4.58 15.97
CA ARG A 41 11.47 3.98 17.28
C ARG A 41 12.57 2.99 17.69
N PRO A 42 13.23 3.20 18.84
CA PRO A 42 14.21 2.24 19.33
C PRO A 42 13.61 0.85 19.55
N GLN A 43 14.29 -0.18 19.03
CA GLN A 43 13.91 -1.57 19.20
C GLN A 43 14.97 -2.25 20.08
N SER A 44 14.55 -2.93 21.15
CA SER A 44 15.47 -3.73 21.97
C SER A 44 16.04 -4.89 21.16
N LYS A 45 17.17 -5.43 21.58
CA LYS A 45 17.76 -6.61 20.92
C LYS A 45 16.84 -7.82 21.03
N ASP A 46 16.15 -7.99 22.14
CA ASP A 46 15.20 -9.09 22.34
C ASP A 46 14.00 -8.94 21.41
N ALA A 47 13.38 -7.76 21.30
CA ALA A 47 12.26 -7.51 20.38
C ALA A 47 12.64 -7.68 18.89
N LEU A 48 13.89 -7.40 18.52
CA LEU A 48 14.41 -7.68 17.19
C LEU A 48 14.66 -9.18 16.99
N ALA A 49 15.15 -9.86 18.01
CA ALA A 49 15.40 -11.29 17.97
C ALA A 49 14.08 -12.05 17.81
N ASP A 50 13.08 -11.75 18.61
CA ASP A 50 11.74 -12.35 18.50
C ASP A 50 11.14 -12.13 17.09
N ALA A 51 11.24 -10.93 16.55
CA ALA A 51 10.73 -10.63 15.22
C ALA A 51 11.46 -11.42 14.11
N VAL A 52 12.77 -11.65 14.23
CA VAL A 52 13.59 -12.28 13.19
C VAL A 52 13.61 -13.80 13.28
N TRP A 53 13.58 -14.37 14.49
CA TRP A 53 13.69 -15.81 14.71
C TRP A 53 12.41 -16.46 15.24
N GLY A 54 11.53 -15.70 15.91
CA GLY A 54 10.36 -16.27 16.55
C GLY A 54 10.76 -17.36 17.56
N GLU A 55 10.16 -18.53 17.42
CA GLU A 55 10.43 -19.69 18.29
C GLU A 55 11.83 -20.30 18.09
N ASP A 56 12.48 -20.07 16.94
CA ASP A 56 13.81 -20.60 16.61
C ASP A 56 14.97 -19.71 17.15
N LEU A 57 14.81 -19.11 18.31
CA LEU A 57 15.74 -18.15 18.88
C LEU A 57 17.09 -18.82 19.22
N PRO A 58 18.23 -18.42 18.61
CA PRO A 58 19.53 -18.98 18.96
C PRO A 58 20.02 -18.49 20.32
N GLY A 59 20.72 -19.32 21.06
CA GLY A 59 21.24 -18.95 22.39
C GLY A 59 22.21 -17.75 22.39
N ASN A 60 22.83 -17.43 21.25
CA ASN A 60 23.72 -16.29 21.07
C ASN A 60 23.08 -15.15 20.23
N HIS A 61 21.74 -15.04 20.23
CA HIS A 61 20.99 -14.08 19.39
C HIS A 61 21.48 -12.63 19.51
N VAL A 62 21.91 -12.20 20.70
CA VAL A 62 22.45 -10.84 20.92
C VAL A 62 23.71 -10.61 20.07
N ALA A 63 24.66 -11.54 20.12
CA ALA A 63 25.89 -11.44 19.33
C ALA A 63 25.60 -11.55 17.82
N ALA A 64 24.65 -12.40 17.43
CA ALA A 64 24.21 -12.53 16.05
C ALA A 64 23.60 -11.21 15.52
N LEU A 65 22.74 -10.55 16.30
CA LEU A 65 22.18 -9.24 15.94
C LEU A 65 23.25 -8.16 15.80
N GLU A 66 24.20 -8.10 16.75
CA GLU A 66 25.33 -7.15 16.67
C GLU A 66 26.16 -7.39 15.40
N HIS A 67 26.41 -8.65 15.08
CA HIS A 67 27.10 -9.02 13.84
C HIS A 67 26.29 -8.56 12.60
N TYR A 68 24.98 -8.83 12.55
CA TYR A 68 24.16 -8.43 11.40
C TYR A 68 24.06 -6.92 11.24
N VAL A 69 23.88 -6.17 12.33
CA VAL A 69 23.88 -4.70 12.25
C VAL A 69 25.24 -4.16 11.80
N SER A 70 26.35 -4.74 12.29
CA SER A 70 27.69 -4.38 11.83
C SER A 70 27.89 -4.68 10.34
N LEU A 71 27.39 -5.83 9.88
CA LEU A 71 27.45 -6.23 8.47
C LEU A 71 26.64 -5.29 7.58
N ILE A 72 25.39 -4.97 7.95
CA ILE A 72 24.53 -4.02 7.22
C ILE A 72 25.25 -2.67 7.08
N ARG A 73 25.79 -2.13 8.16
CA ARG A 73 26.51 -0.85 8.15
C ARG A 73 27.70 -0.87 7.20
N ARG A 74 28.54 -1.92 7.25
CA ARG A 74 29.70 -2.05 6.36
C ARG A 74 29.32 -2.21 4.88
N THR A 75 28.28 -2.98 4.60
CA THR A 75 27.86 -3.26 3.24
C THR A 75 27.17 -2.05 2.60
N LEU A 76 26.29 -1.39 3.34
CA LEU A 76 25.46 -0.30 2.79
C LEU A 76 26.09 1.09 2.97
N GLN A 77 27.02 1.25 3.90
CA GLN A 77 27.70 2.52 4.18
C GLN A 77 29.21 2.31 4.38
N PRO A 78 29.92 1.79 3.37
CA PRO A 78 31.35 1.54 3.50
C PRO A 78 32.11 2.84 3.81
N GLY A 79 33.05 2.76 4.74
CA GLY A 79 33.90 3.91 5.14
C GLY A 79 33.22 4.98 6.00
N ARG A 80 31.91 4.87 6.29
CA ARG A 80 31.24 5.81 7.22
C ARG A 80 31.43 5.39 8.69
N PRO A 81 31.66 6.34 9.59
CA PRO A 81 31.70 6.06 11.01
C PRO A 81 30.31 5.62 11.50
N THR A 82 30.28 4.72 12.50
CA THR A 82 29.03 4.21 13.08
C THR A 82 28.10 5.33 13.61
N SER A 83 28.67 6.43 14.06
CA SER A 83 27.93 7.62 14.53
C SER A 83 27.10 8.29 13.42
N GLU A 84 27.42 8.08 12.15
CA GLU A 84 26.73 8.63 11.00
C GLU A 84 25.80 7.61 10.32
N SER A 85 25.78 6.37 10.79
CA SER A 85 24.93 5.33 10.20
C SER A 85 23.44 5.65 10.34
N PHE A 86 22.65 5.24 9.36
CA PHE A 86 21.17 5.31 9.44
C PHE A 86 20.57 4.28 10.40
N ILE A 87 21.31 3.22 10.75
CA ILE A 87 20.99 2.37 11.91
C ILE A 87 21.80 2.89 13.09
N VAL A 88 21.13 3.47 14.06
CA VAL A 88 21.75 4.08 15.25
C VAL A 88 21.61 3.14 16.44
N THR A 89 22.69 2.99 17.22
CA THR A 89 22.62 2.29 18.51
C THR A 89 22.00 3.22 19.56
N ARG A 90 21.00 2.76 20.27
CA ARG A 90 20.32 3.47 21.38
C ARG A 90 20.18 2.50 22.55
N ALA A 91 19.97 3.03 23.76
CA ALA A 91 19.83 2.32 25.03
C ALA A 91 19.36 0.86 24.89
N GLY A 92 20.31 -0.10 24.79
CA GLY A 92 20.01 -1.53 24.70
C GLY A 92 19.55 -2.08 23.35
N GLY A 93 19.51 -1.26 22.27
CA GLY A 93 19.00 -1.72 20.98
C GLY A 93 19.40 -0.85 19.79
N TYR A 94 18.58 -0.88 18.74
CA TYR A 94 18.84 -0.21 17.47
C TYR A 94 17.61 0.55 16.98
N VAL A 95 17.85 1.58 16.17
CA VAL A 95 16.81 2.35 15.48
C VAL A 95 17.25 2.64 14.05
N PHE A 96 16.34 2.44 13.09
CA PHE A 96 16.46 3.03 11.75
C PHE A 96 16.00 4.48 11.84
N THR A 97 16.85 5.44 11.44
CA THR A 97 16.46 6.85 11.48
C THR A 97 16.29 7.44 10.09
N THR A 98 15.11 8.01 9.85
CA THR A 98 14.76 8.70 8.60
C THR A 98 15.52 10.01 8.41
N GLN A 99 16.15 10.54 9.46
CA GLN A 99 17.00 11.72 9.36
C GLN A 99 18.30 11.48 8.56
N ARG A 100 18.70 10.21 8.35
CA ARG A 100 19.97 9.84 7.70
C ARG A 100 19.82 9.02 6.43
N ALA A 101 18.63 8.44 6.21
CA ALA A 101 18.29 7.74 4.99
C ALA A 101 16.81 7.93 4.68
N GLY A 102 16.46 8.18 3.41
CA GLY A 102 15.09 8.14 2.95
C GLY A 102 14.51 6.74 3.10
N LEU A 103 13.21 6.66 3.37
CA LEU A 103 12.46 5.40 3.47
C LEU A 103 11.10 5.60 2.79
N ASP A 104 10.80 4.79 1.78
CA ASP A 104 9.56 4.86 1.01
C ASP A 104 8.30 4.63 1.88
N LEU A 105 8.35 3.70 2.82
CA LEU A 105 7.27 3.48 3.80
C LEU A 105 7.01 4.73 4.66
N ALA A 106 8.07 5.45 5.05
CA ALA A 106 7.92 6.69 5.81
C ALA A 106 7.30 7.81 4.96
N GLU A 107 7.69 7.89 3.69
CA GLU A 107 7.09 8.83 2.72
C GLU A 107 5.60 8.54 2.50
N LEU A 108 5.23 7.27 2.30
CA LEU A 108 3.84 6.86 2.13
C LEU A 108 3.01 7.25 3.36
N ARG A 109 3.50 6.93 4.56
CA ARG A 109 2.82 7.29 5.81
C ARG A 109 2.67 8.79 5.99
N ALA A 110 3.69 9.56 5.61
CA ALA A 110 3.64 11.02 5.65
C ALA A 110 2.61 11.57 4.65
N ALA A 111 2.58 11.05 3.42
CA ALA A 111 1.62 11.43 2.40
C ALA A 111 0.17 11.09 2.83
N ALA A 112 -0.05 9.92 3.46
CA ALA A 112 -1.35 9.52 3.95
C ALA A 112 -1.87 10.48 5.05
N ARG A 113 -1.04 10.76 6.06
CA ARG A 113 -1.41 11.72 7.12
C ARG A 113 -1.67 13.12 6.57
N ALA A 114 -0.76 13.63 5.72
CA ALA A 114 -0.92 14.95 5.12
C ALA A 114 -2.19 15.04 4.25
N ALA A 115 -2.54 13.98 3.51
CA ALA A 115 -3.78 13.95 2.73
C ALA A 115 -5.01 14.10 3.62
N ASP A 116 -5.03 13.49 4.81
CA ASP A 116 -6.16 13.54 5.74
C ASP A 116 -6.35 14.93 6.38
N GLU A 117 -5.33 15.79 6.34
CA GLU A 117 -5.42 17.18 6.80
C GLU A 117 -6.16 18.10 5.81
N HIS A 118 -6.38 17.65 4.56
CA HIS A 118 -7.06 18.42 3.53
C HIS A 118 -8.50 17.93 3.31
N PRO A 119 -9.44 18.81 2.92
CA PRO A 119 -10.81 18.43 2.56
C PRO A 119 -10.84 17.42 1.40
N ALA A 120 -11.89 16.59 1.36
CA ALA A 120 -12.12 15.68 0.23
C ALA A 120 -12.23 16.48 -1.09
N GLY A 121 -11.60 15.97 -2.16
CA GLY A 121 -11.57 16.62 -3.47
C GLY A 121 -10.60 17.80 -3.61
N ALA A 122 -9.95 18.24 -2.53
CA ALA A 122 -8.93 19.28 -2.63
C ALA A 122 -7.74 18.81 -3.48
N ALA A 123 -7.21 19.69 -4.34
CA ALA A 123 -6.11 19.35 -5.24
C ALA A 123 -4.87 18.81 -4.52
N ASP A 124 -4.56 19.36 -3.33
CA ASP A 124 -3.44 18.91 -2.51
C ASP A 124 -3.67 17.50 -1.96
N ARG A 125 -4.90 17.20 -1.49
CA ARG A 125 -5.29 15.85 -1.07
C ARG A 125 -5.13 14.84 -2.22
N LEU A 126 -5.65 15.17 -3.40
CA LEU A 126 -5.56 14.29 -4.57
C LEU A 126 -4.12 14.07 -5.03
N ARG A 127 -3.26 15.10 -4.98
CA ARG A 127 -1.82 14.95 -5.27
C ARG A 127 -1.14 14.00 -4.28
N LEU A 128 -1.48 14.10 -2.99
CA LEU A 128 -0.94 13.21 -1.95
C LEU A 128 -1.45 11.78 -2.11
N ARG A 129 -2.74 11.58 -2.45
CA ARG A 129 -3.30 10.26 -2.80
C ARG A 129 -2.63 9.66 -4.04
N GLN A 130 -2.38 10.48 -5.07
CA GLN A 130 -1.63 10.04 -6.25
C GLN A 130 -0.20 9.59 -5.85
N ARG A 131 0.45 10.32 -4.94
CA ARG A 131 1.77 9.93 -4.43
C ARG A 131 1.76 8.60 -3.69
N ILE A 132 0.70 8.28 -2.95
CA ILE A 132 0.54 6.98 -2.28
C ILE A 132 0.48 5.86 -3.33
N VAL A 133 -0.32 6.03 -4.40
CA VAL A 133 -0.44 5.04 -5.49
C VAL A 133 0.90 4.82 -6.19
N GLU A 134 1.67 5.88 -6.44
CA GLU A 134 3.00 5.79 -7.07
C GLU A 134 4.02 5.06 -6.19
N LEU A 135 3.94 5.22 -4.87
CA LEU A 135 4.84 4.56 -3.92
C LEU A 135 4.48 3.09 -3.70
N ALA A 136 3.18 2.78 -3.60
CA ALA A 136 2.66 1.47 -3.25
C ALA A 136 2.45 0.57 -4.48
N VAL A 137 3.48 0.41 -5.33
CA VAL A 137 3.42 -0.51 -6.48
C VAL A 137 3.19 -1.95 -6.02
N ASP A 138 3.80 -2.31 -4.88
CA ASP A 138 3.63 -3.59 -4.23
C ASP A 138 3.44 -3.42 -2.71
N LEU A 139 2.90 -4.45 -2.04
CA LEU A 139 2.82 -4.48 -0.57
C LEU A 139 4.23 -4.61 0.03
N PRO A 140 4.47 -3.99 1.20
CA PRO A 140 5.81 -3.94 1.79
C PRO A 140 6.33 -5.33 2.18
N PHE A 141 7.67 -5.46 2.17
CA PHE A 141 8.41 -6.64 2.63
C PHE A 141 8.11 -7.90 1.82
N GLY A 142 8.15 -7.81 0.48
CA GLY A 142 7.83 -8.91 -0.43
C GLY A 142 8.66 -10.18 -0.26
N ASP A 143 9.91 -10.05 0.24
CA ASP A 143 10.77 -11.21 0.53
C ASP A 143 10.42 -11.93 1.85
N ASP A 144 9.55 -11.34 2.69
CA ASP A 144 9.13 -11.84 4.00
C ASP A 144 7.59 -11.86 4.13
N GLU A 145 6.92 -12.37 3.12
CA GLU A 145 5.46 -12.32 2.95
C GLU A 145 4.69 -12.86 4.16
N TYR A 146 5.17 -13.93 4.78
CA TYR A 146 4.50 -14.61 5.89
C TYR A 146 5.04 -14.20 7.27
N ALA A 147 5.92 -13.20 7.32
CA ALA A 147 6.46 -12.76 8.59
C ALA A 147 5.40 -11.99 9.40
N GLU A 148 5.15 -12.42 10.65
CA GLU A 148 4.14 -11.84 11.54
C GLU A 148 4.37 -10.33 11.74
N TRP A 149 5.63 -9.91 11.93
CA TRP A 149 5.97 -8.50 12.10
C TRP A 149 5.63 -7.62 10.87
N ALA A 150 5.48 -8.21 9.68
CA ALA A 150 5.13 -7.51 8.46
C ALA A 150 3.61 -7.36 8.27
N ALA A 151 2.79 -8.11 8.98
CA ALA A 151 1.33 -8.13 8.81
C ALA A 151 0.67 -6.76 9.04
N ALA A 152 1.00 -6.09 10.15
CA ALA A 152 0.44 -4.78 10.47
C ALA A 152 0.86 -3.68 9.48
N PRO A 153 2.16 -3.52 9.11
CA PRO A 153 2.55 -2.57 8.06
C PRO A 153 1.91 -2.86 6.69
N ARG A 154 1.70 -4.12 6.34
CA ARG A 154 1.02 -4.51 5.09
C ARG A 154 -0.44 -4.11 5.09
N ALA A 155 -1.15 -4.38 6.19
CA ALA A 155 -2.54 -3.98 6.34
C ALA A 155 -2.68 -2.45 6.27
N GLU A 156 -1.78 -1.71 6.91
CA GLU A 156 -1.73 -0.25 6.89
C GLU A 156 -1.53 0.30 5.46
N VAL A 157 -0.55 -0.23 4.72
CA VAL A 157 -0.29 0.21 3.34
C VAL A 157 -1.44 -0.15 2.41
N ARG A 158 -2.01 -1.38 2.55
CA ARG A 158 -3.18 -1.80 1.79
C ARG A 158 -4.36 -0.85 2.01
N GLN A 159 -4.64 -0.49 3.26
CA GLN A 159 -5.72 0.45 3.59
C GLN A 159 -5.46 1.85 3.02
N ALA A 160 -4.24 2.37 3.14
CA ALA A 160 -3.88 3.67 2.58
C ALA A 160 -4.02 3.69 1.04
N LEU A 161 -3.62 2.61 0.37
CA LEU A 161 -3.76 2.45 -1.07
C LEU A 161 -5.23 2.34 -1.50
N LEU A 162 -6.05 1.55 -0.78
CA LEU A 162 -7.49 1.43 -1.05
C LEU A 162 -8.20 2.77 -0.98
N VAL A 163 -7.93 3.55 0.07
CA VAL A 163 -8.48 4.91 0.23
C VAL A 163 -8.00 5.82 -0.91
N ALA A 164 -6.71 5.79 -1.25
CA ALA A 164 -6.15 6.62 -2.32
C ALA A 164 -6.78 6.31 -3.68
N LEU A 165 -6.89 5.04 -4.05
CA LEU A 165 -7.52 4.59 -5.30
C LEU A 165 -8.99 5.00 -5.36
N SER A 166 -9.72 4.82 -4.26
CA SER A 166 -11.16 5.15 -4.19
C SER A 166 -11.41 6.66 -4.31
N GLU A 167 -10.63 7.50 -3.62
CA GLU A 167 -10.77 8.96 -3.71
C GLU A 167 -10.40 9.50 -5.10
N LEU A 168 -9.32 8.99 -5.70
CA LEU A 168 -8.92 9.35 -7.06
C LEU A 168 -9.94 8.87 -8.10
N ALA A 169 -10.52 7.69 -7.89
CA ALA A 169 -11.58 7.18 -8.76
C ALA A 169 -12.84 8.05 -8.66
N ALA A 170 -13.24 8.45 -7.45
CA ALA A 170 -14.41 9.31 -7.23
C ALA A 170 -14.26 10.68 -7.90
N ASP A 171 -13.08 11.31 -7.78
CA ASP A 171 -12.76 12.58 -8.42
C ASP A 171 -12.82 12.48 -9.96
N ALA A 172 -12.36 11.37 -10.52
CA ALA A 172 -12.26 11.16 -11.95
C ALA A 172 -13.60 10.79 -12.63
N VAL A 173 -14.66 10.39 -11.89
CA VAL A 173 -15.93 9.88 -12.51
C VAL A 173 -16.49 10.79 -13.57
N ALA A 174 -16.51 12.09 -13.33
CA ALA A 174 -17.13 13.05 -14.24
C ALA A 174 -16.19 13.50 -15.37
N ALA A 175 -14.92 13.71 -15.08
CA ALA A 175 -13.95 14.29 -16.02
C ALA A 175 -13.23 13.23 -16.88
N ASP A 176 -12.91 12.07 -16.30
CA ASP A 176 -12.23 10.95 -16.97
C ASP A 176 -12.78 9.62 -16.43
N PRO A 177 -13.99 9.21 -16.84
CA PRO A 177 -14.59 7.97 -16.36
C PRO A 177 -13.79 6.71 -16.74
N ALA A 178 -12.96 6.77 -17.78
CA ALA A 178 -12.09 5.65 -18.12
C ALA A 178 -10.97 5.48 -17.08
N ARG A 179 -10.37 6.57 -16.61
CA ARG A 179 -9.41 6.55 -15.50
C ARG A 179 -10.09 6.11 -14.21
N SER A 180 -11.27 6.65 -13.90
CA SER A 180 -12.07 6.24 -12.74
C SER A 180 -12.30 4.74 -12.71
N LEU A 181 -12.71 4.14 -13.84
CA LEU A 181 -12.97 2.71 -13.94
C LEU A 181 -11.72 1.87 -13.68
N ARG A 182 -10.55 2.30 -14.17
CA ARG A 182 -9.28 1.60 -13.89
C ARG A 182 -8.92 1.65 -12.41
N LEU A 183 -8.95 2.84 -11.79
CA LEU A 183 -8.64 3.01 -10.37
C LEU A 183 -9.61 2.23 -9.47
N ALA A 184 -10.90 2.22 -9.80
CA ALA A 184 -11.90 1.45 -9.09
C ALA A 184 -11.67 -0.08 -9.25
N ALA A 185 -11.27 -0.54 -10.44
CA ALA A 185 -10.91 -1.94 -10.66
C ALA A 185 -9.69 -2.37 -9.84
N ASP A 186 -8.67 -1.52 -9.74
CA ASP A 186 -7.48 -1.76 -8.93
C ASP A 186 -7.85 -1.81 -7.43
N ALA A 187 -8.76 -0.93 -6.98
CA ALA A 187 -9.25 -0.94 -5.61
C ALA A 187 -10.05 -2.23 -5.28
N VAL A 188 -10.90 -2.70 -6.20
CA VAL A 188 -11.62 -3.98 -6.06
C VAL A 188 -10.63 -5.16 -6.02
N ALA A 189 -9.57 -5.14 -6.82
CA ALA A 189 -8.55 -6.20 -6.78
C ALA A 189 -7.78 -6.22 -5.46
N LEU A 190 -7.62 -5.06 -4.82
CA LEU A 190 -6.95 -4.92 -3.54
C LEU A 190 -7.81 -5.39 -2.36
N ASP A 191 -9.11 -5.10 -2.40
CA ASP A 191 -10.11 -5.56 -1.42
C ASP A 191 -11.45 -5.89 -2.12
N PRO A 192 -11.68 -7.18 -2.45
CA PRO A 192 -12.91 -7.62 -3.12
C PRO A 192 -14.18 -7.46 -2.29
N TYR A 193 -14.08 -7.22 -0.99
CA TYR A 193 -15.23 -7.12 -0.09
C TYR A 193 -15.64 -5.65 0.20
N ALA A 194 -14.85 -4.69 -0.25
CA ALA A 194 -15.18 -3.27 -0.13
C ALA A 194 -16.19 -2.85 -1.20
N GLU A 195 -17.42 -2.48 -0.83
CA GLU A 195 -18.47 -2.04 -1.77
C GLU A 195 -18.18 -0.72 -2.50
N PRO A 196 -17.62 0.34 -1.85
CA PRO A 196 -17.46 1.63 -2.51
C PRO A 196 -16.69 1.59 -3.84
N PRO A 197 -15.61 0.80 -4.01
CA PRO A 197 -14.95 0.64 -5.31
C PRO A 197 -15.85 0.06 -6.40
N TYR A 198 -16.74 -0.88 -6.09
CA TYR A 198 -17.71 -1.40 -7.07
C TYR A 198 -18.71 -0.33 -7.48
N GLN A 199 -19.21 0.48 -6.55
CA GLN A 199 -20.10 1.59 -6.87
C GLN A 199 -19.42 2.61 -7.80
N LEU A 200 -18.14 2.92 -7.59
CA LEU A 200 -17.36 3.79 -8.45
C LEU A 200 -17.18 3.19 -9.85
N ALA A 201 -16.86 1.89 -9.95
CA ALA A 201 -16.77 1.19 -11.22
C ALA A 201 -18.10 1.17 -11.97
N MET A 202 -19.23 0.96 -11.28
CA MET A 202 -20.58 1.05 -11.85
C MET A 202 -20.88 2.44 -12.39
N ARG A 203 -20.61 3.49 -11.62
CA ARG A 203 -20.81 4.90 -12.03
C ARG A 203 -19.93 5.26 -13.23
N ALA A 204 -18.66 4.89 -13.21
CA ALA A 204 -17.71 5.13 -14.28
C ALA A 204 -18.08 4.40 -15.58
N ALA A 205 -18.48 3.12 -15.49
CA ALA A 205 -18.94 2.35 -16.64
C ALA A 205 -20.24 2.95 -17.26
N ALA A 206 -21.18 3.36 -16.39
CA ALA A 206 -22.42 4.03 -16.83
C ALA A 206 -22.13 5.38 -17.50
N ALA A 207 -21.19 6.19 -16.99
CA ALA A 207 -20.75 7.45 -17.60
C ALA A 207 -20.11 7.25 -18.98
N LEU A 208 -19.48 6.09 -19.22
CA LEU A 208 -18.96 5.68 -20.54
C LEU A 208 -20.03 5.14 -21.49
N GLY A 209 -21.31 5.10 -21.08
CA GLY A 209 -22.39 4.47 -21.85
C GLY A 209 -22.34 2.93 -21.85
N ARG A 210 -21.47 2.32 -21.04
CA ARG A 210 -21.26 0.87 -20.94
C ARG A 210 -22.17 0.25 -19.87
N THR A 211 -23.49 0.32 -20.09
CA THR A 211 -24.48 -0.11 -19.09
C THR A 211 -24.32 -1.58 -18.70
N ASP A 212 -24.02 -2.46 -19.66
CA ASP A 212 -23.83 -3.89 -19.37
C ASP A 212 -22.58 -4.13 -18.51
N ASP A 213 -21.51 -3.35 -18.71
CA ASP A 213 -20.32 -3.41 -17.86
C ASP A 213 -20.65 -2.94 -16.42
N ALA A 214 -21.43 -1.87 -16.30
CA ALA A 214 -21.87 -1.40 -14.98
C ALA A 214 -22.67 -2.46 -14.22
N LEU A 215 -23.56 -3.19 -14.89
CA LEU A 215 -24.31 -4.30 -14.27
C LEU A 215 -23.40 -5.49 -13.91
N ARG A 216 -22.39 -5.80 -14.75
CA ARG A 216 -21.38 -6.83 -14.42
C ARG A 216 -20.58 -6.48 -13.16
N TRP A 217 -20.31 -5.20 -12.90
CA TRP A 217 -19.67 -4.77 -11.67
C TRP A 217 -20.56 -5.01 -10.44
N TYR A 218 -21.88 -4.76 -10.57
CA TYR A 218 -22.82 -5.14 -9.52
C TYR A 218 -22.84 -6.64 -9.26
N ASP A 219 -22.91 -7.47 -10.32
CA ASP A 219 -22.96 -8.92 -10.18
C ASP A 219 -21.69 -9.47 -9.49
N ARG A 220 -20.51 -8.88 -9.79
CA ARG A 220 -19.26 -9.22 -9.09
C ARG A 220 -19.30 -8.83 -7.61
N CYS A 221 -19.83 -7.64 -7.29
CA CYS A 221 -20.00 -7.21 -5.90
C CYS A 221 -20.95 -8.17 -5.15
N GLN A 222 -22.08 -8.51 -5.78
CA GLN A 222 -23.06 -9.44 -5.20
C GLN A 222 -22.42 -10.82 -4.95
N HIS A 223 -21.67 -11.35 -5.90
CA HIS A 223 -20.98 -12.63 -5.75
C HIS A 223 -20.00 -12.60 -4.56
N ALA A 224 -19.10 -11.60 -4.50
CA ALA A 224 -18.13 -11.48 -3.42
C ALA A 224 -18.80 -11.37 -2.03
N LEU A 225 -19.89 -10.61 -1.92
CA LEU A 225 -20.54 -10.40 -0.63
C LEU A 225 -21.51 -11.52 -0.27
N THR A 226 -22.35 -11.98 -1.21
CA THR A 226 -23.41 -12.95 -0.90
C THR A 226 -22.87 -14.36 -0.88
N ASP A 227 -22.07 -14.75 -1.89
CA ASP A 227 -21.65 -16.15 -2.05
C ASP A 227 -20.44 -16.47 -1.16
N GLU A 228 -19.57 -15.48 -0.89
CA GLU A 228 -18.36 -15.69 -0.07
C GLU A 228 -18.55 -15.28 1.39
N LEU A 229 -19.31 -14.20 1.70
CA LEU A 229 -19.51 -13.70 3.06
C LEU A 229 -20.94 -13.93 3.61
N GLY A 230 -21.89 -14.33 2.77
CA GLY A 230 -23.28 -14.57 3.18
C GLY A 230 -24.09 -13.29 3.47
N VAL A 231 -23.62 -12.11 3.04
CA VAL A 231 -24.29 -10.83 3.24
C VAL A 231 -24.71 -10.19 1.90
N PRO A 232 -25.92 -9.63 1.78
CA PRO A 232 -26.31 -8.95 0.54
C PRO A 232 -25.56 -7.62 0.38
N PRO A 233 -25.43 -7.11 -0.86
CA PRO A 233 -24.98 -5.72 -1.10
C PRO A 233 -25.85 -4.71 -0.34
N SER A 234 -25.26 -3.58 0.03
CA SER A 234 -25.95 -2.48 0.72
C SER A 234 -27.10 -1.90 -0.09
N ALA A 235 -28.03 -1.24 0.62
CA ALA A 235 -29.14 -0.54 -0.03
C ALA A 235 -28.67 0.51 -1.04
N GLU A 236 -27.53 1.16 -0.79
CA GLU A 236 -26.93 2.13 -1.71
C GLU A 236 -26.48 1.46 -3.03
N THR A 237 -25.79 0.32 -2.93
CA THR A 237 -25.33 -0.45 -4.11
C THR A 237 -26.52 -0.98 -4.91
N ALA A 238 -27.57 -1.49 -4.22
CA ALA A 238 -28.79 -1.96 -4.86
C ALA A 238 -29.56 -0.81 -5.56
N ALA A 239 -29.67 0.36 -4.93
CA ALA A 239 -30.28 1.54 -5.52
C ALA A 239 -29.52 2.02 -6.77
N LEU A 240 -28.20 2.07 -6.73
CA LEU A 240 -27.37 2.43 -7.87
C LEU A 240 -27.62 1.49 -9.07
N ARG A 241 -27.73 0.17 -8.82
CA ARG A 241 -28.12 -0.79 -9.88
C ARG A 241 -29.49 -0.45 -10.48
N ALA A 242 -30.50 -0.19 -9.61
CA ALA A 242 -31.84 0.13 -10.07
C ALA A 242 -31.86 1.39 -10.96
N ASP A 243 -31.11 2.44 -10.58
CA ASP A 243 -30.98 3.66 -11.37
C ASP A 243 -30.33 3.41 -12.74
N ILE A 244 -29.31 2.58 -12.81
CA ILE A 244 -28.63 2.21 -14.07
C ILE A 244 -29.61 1.45 -15.00
N VAL A 245 -30.38 0.51 -14.46
CA VAL A 245 -31.38 -0.24 -15.21
C VAL A 245 -32.49 0.68 -15.73
N ALA A 246 -33.00 1.60 -14.91
CA ALA A 246 -34.04 2.55 -15.29
C ALA A 246 -33.57 3.45 -16.46
N ARG A 247 -32.34 3.99 -16.39
CA ARG A 247 -31.76 4.81 -17.49
C ARG A 247 -31.61 4.02 -18.79
N ARG A 248 -31.24 2.74 -18.72
CA ARG A 248 -31.16 1.84 -19.88
C ARG A 248 -32.53 1.72 -20.57
N GLY A 249 -33.61 1.51 -19.81
CA GLY A 249 -34.96 1.42 -20.32
C GLY A 249 -35.40 2.69 -21.01
N GLN A 250 -35.10 3.86 -20.44
CA GLN A 250 -35.42 5.16 -21.03
C GLN A 250 -34.64 5.42 -22.34
N ALA A 251 -33.36 5.06 -22.39
CA ALA A 251 -32.55 5.20 -23.60
C ALA A 251 -33.06 4.31 -24.76
N ALA A 252 -33.52 3.11 -24.43
CA ALA A 252 -34.10 2.17 -25.40
C ALA A 252 -35.51 2.60 -25.90
N ALA A 253 -36.23 3.39 -25.11
CA ALA A 253 -37.58 3.89 -25.44
C ALA A 253 -37.57 5.25 -26.18
N ALA A 254 -36.42 5.91 -26.30
CA ALA A 254 -36.31 7.17 -27.04
C ALA A 254 -36.55 6.94 -28.56
N PRO A 255 -37.49 7.65 -29.22
CA PRO A 255 -37.76 7.45 -30.64
C PRO A 255 -36.52 7.80 -31.46
N THR A 256 -36.14 6.91 -32.37
CA THR A 256 -35.12 7.18 -33.39
C THR A 256 -35.53 8.43 -34.17
N PRO A 257 -34.66 9.46 -34.28
CA PRO A 257 -34.98 10.60 -35.16
C PRO A 257 -35.23 10.07 -36.56
N ALA A 258 -36.41 10.40 -37.11
CA ALA A 258 -36.76 10.03 -38.48
C ALA A 258 -35.78 10.66 -39.47
N PRO A 259 -35.44 9.95 -40.59
CA PRO A 259 -34.48 10.41 -41.59
C PRO A 259 -34.89 11.71 -42.28
#